data_a59fc5157f26f40024e64a124b983dc3
#
_entry.id   a59fc5157f26f40024e64a124b983dc3
#
_cell.length_a   1.000
_cell.length_b   1.000
_cell.length_c   1.000
_cell.angle_alpha   90.00
_cell.angle_beta   90.00
_cell.angle_gamma   90.00
#
_symmetry.space_group_name_H-M   'P 1'
#
loop_
_entity.id
_entity.type
_entity.pdbx_description
1 polymer ?
#
loop_
_entity_poly.entity_id
_entity_poly.type
_entity_poly.pdbx_seq_one_letter_code
_entity_poly.pdbx_strand_id
1 'polypeptide(L)'
;LRNLYMEKKCIADDSEGHDLSLFCVPKHYEEDLDSVIIPNGLIKDRTERLARDIVRDMGGQHIVALCVLKGGYKFFADLMDYIKTLNQNSDKSVPLTVDFIRLKSYSNDQSTNCVKVIGGDELSALTGKNVLIVEDIVETGKTMETLLNLLNECHPKMVKVVSLLVKRTPRSSGYRPDYIGFEVPDKFLVGYALDYNEYFRDLSHICILSDRAKEKYKV
;
A
#
# COMPACT_ATOMS: atom_id res chain seq x y z
N LEU A 1 13.64 18.43 13.22
CA LEU A 1 12.22 18.46 12.77
C LEU A 1 11.84 17.21 11.95
N ARG A 2 12.70 16.65 11.08
CA ARG A 2 12.42 15.43 10.31
C ARG A 2 12.18 14.19 11.20
N ASN A 3 12.91 14.02 12.30
CA ASN A 3 12.78 12.87 13.20
C ASN A 3 11.46 12.89 14.01
N LEU A 4 10.96 14.05 14.43
CA LEU A 4 9.70 14.15 15.19
C LEU A 4 8.46 13.74 14.37
N TYR A 5 8.49 13.91 13.04
CA TYR A 5 7.40 13.47 12.16
C TYR A 5 7.45 11.96 11.84
N MET A 6 8.62 11.32 12.00
CA MET A 6 8.79 9.87 11.78
C MET A 6 8.15 9.04 12.90
N GLU A 7 8.27 9.48 14.17
CA GLU A 7 7.75 8.75 15.33
C GLU A 7 6.21 8.66 15.37
N LYS A 8 5.50 9.66 14.83
CA LYS A 8 4.02 9.72 14.86
C LYS A 8 3.31 8.78 13.89
N LYS A 9 4.04 8.13 12.97
CA LYS A 9 3.48 7.16 12.00
C LYS A 9 3.67 5.71 12.45
N CYS A 10 4.37 5.50 13.55
CA CYS A 10 4.79 4.21 14.03
C CYS A 10 3.77 3.64 15.01
N ILE A 11 3.16 2.52 14.65
CA ILE A 11 2.39 1.72 15.60
C ILE A 11 3.39 0.87 16.38
N ALA A 12 3.36 0.94 17.69
CA ALA A 12 4.31 0.27 18.56
C ALA A 12 4.25 -1.27 18.38
N ASP A 13 5.39 -1.94 18.60
CA ASP A 13 5.48 -3.39 18.42
C ASP A 13 4.68 -4.16 19.47
N ASP A 14 4.49 -3.59 20.65
CA ASP A 14 3.68 -4.08 21.76
C ASP A 14 2.22 -3.63 21.70
N SER A 15 1.81 -2.96 20.61
CA SER A 15 0.41 -2.55 20.43
C SER A 15 -0.49 -3.77 20.31
N GLU A 16 -1.44 -3.89 21.21
CA GLU A 16 -2.49 -4.92 21.16
C GLU A 16 -3.62 -4.57 20.20
N GLY A 17 -3.68 -3.32 19.74
CA GLY A 17 -4.78 -2.81 18.92
C GLY A 17 -6.02 -2.46 19.76
N HIS A 18 -7.15 -2.38 19.09
CA HIS A 18 -8.44 -2.05 19.68
C HIS A 18 -9.34 -3.27 19.74
N ASP A 19 -10.17 -3.37 20.77
CA ASP A 19 -11.16 -4.43 20.91
C ASP A 19 -12.16 -4.43 19.73
N LEU A 20 -12.42 -5.61 19.19
CA LEU A 20 -13.30 -5.81 18.03
C LEU A 20 -14.73 -5.32 18.29
N SER A 21 -15.20 -5.39 19.54
CA SER A 21 -16.55 -4.95 19.94
C SER A 21 -16.82 -3.46 19.73
N LEU A 22 -15.76 -2.66 19.56
CA LEU A 22 -15.87 -1.22 19.26
C LEU A 22 -16.19 -0.93 17.79
N PHE A 23 -16.15 -1.94 16.92
CA PHE A 23 -16.24 -1.75 15.48
C PHE A 23 -17.29 -2.67 14.83
N CYS A 24 -17.75 -2.25 13.65
CA CYS A 24 -18.55 -3.11 12.80
C CYS A 24 -17.66 -4.13 12.09
N VAL A 25 -17.51 -5.30 12.69
CA VAL A 25 -16.82 -6.44 12.11
C VAL A 25 -17.86 -7.44 11.62
N PRO A 26 -17.72 -8.03 10.42
CA PRO A 26 -18.63 -9.09 9.98
C PRO A 26 -18.62 -10.26 10.95
N LYS A 27 -19.82 -10.71 11.35
CA LYS A 27 -19.99 -11.75 12.37
C LYS A 27 -19.20 -13.04 12.08
N HIS A 28 -19.06 -13.39 10.81
CA HIS A 28 -18.34 -14.60 10.39
C HIS A 28 -16.79 -14.48 10.55
N TYR A 29 -16.27 -13.28 10.85
CA TYR A 29 -14.85 -13.05 11.09
C TYR A 29 -14.51 -12.69 12.56
N GLU A 30 -15.52 -12.51 13.43
CA GLU A 30 -15.27 -12.07 14.81
C GLU A 30 -14.31 -13.00 15.58
N GLU A 31 -14.40 -14.32 15.36
CA GLU A 31 -13.53 -15.30 16.00
C GLU A 31 -12.17 -15.49 15.30
N ASP A 32 -11.99 -14.89 14.15
CA ASP A 32 -10.82 -15.06 13.28
C ASP A 32 -9.80 -13.93 13.41
N LEU A 33 -10.16 -12.88 14.14
CA LEU A 33 -9.35 -11.67 14.32
C LEU A 33 -8.96 -11.51 15.79
N ASP A 34 -7.74 -11.04 16.04
CA ASP A 34 -7.29 -10.70 17.38
C ASP A 34 -7.75 -9.29 17.79
N SER A 35 -7.59 -8.31 16.91
CA SER A 35 -7.93 -6.91 17.19
C SER A 35 -7.96 -6.07 15.92
N VAL A 36 -8.51 -4.84 16.01
CA VAL A 36 -8.37 -3.79 15.01
C VAL A 36 -7.11 -2.99 15.30
N ILE A 37 -6.12 -3.06 14.42
CA ILE A 37 -4.86 -2.31 14.62
C ILE A 37 -4.93 -0.91 14.02
N ILE A 38 -5.65 -0.71 12.90
CA ILE A 38 -5.87 0.60 12.29
C ILE A 38 -7.34 0.74 11.91
N PRO A 39 -8.11 1.57 12.62
CA PRO A 39 -9.50 1.87 12.27
C PRO A 39 -9.63 2.57 10.92
N ASN A 40 -10.72 2.30 10.20
CA ASN A 40 -11.00 2.88 8.89
C ASN A 40 -10.98 4.41 8.86
N GLY A 41 -11.51 5.05 9.91
CA GLY A 41 -11.48 6.52 10.03
C GLY A 41 -10.05 7.07 10.01
N LEU A 42 -9.13 6.40 10.70
CA LEU A 42 -7.71 6.78 10.74
C LEU A 42 -7.03 6.52 9.38
N ILE A 43 -7.39 5.43 8.70
CA ILE A 43 -6.88 5.14 7.35
C ILE A 43 -7.29 6.26 6.39
N LYS A 44 -8.55 6.66 6.41
CA LYS A 44 -9.08 7.72 5.53
C LYS A 44 -8.40 9.07 5.76
N ASP A 45 -8.33 9.49 7.01
CA ASP A 45 -7.67 10.76 7.37
C ASP A 45 -6.18 10.76 6.96
N ARG A 46 -5.50 9.64 7.20
CA ARG A 46 -4.10 9.48 6.79
C ARG A 46 -3.94 9.49 5.26
N THR A 47 -4.86 8.87 4.53
CA THR A 47 -4.87 8.85 3.06
C THR A 47 -5.06 10.25 2.49
N GLU A 48 -5.98 11.03 3.07
CA GLU A 48 -6.15 12.44 2.70
C GLU A 48 -4.86 13.25 2.94
N ARG A 49 -4.20 13.04 4.06
CA ARG A 49 -2.92 13.70 4.33
C ARG A 49 -1.84 13.33 3.33
N LEU A 50 -1.75 12.06 2.95
CA LEU A 50 -0.83 11.60 1.91
C LEU A 50 -1.14 12.24 0.55
N ALA A 51 -2.43 12.34 0.19
CA ALA A 51 -2.84 13.01 -1.04
C ALA A 51 -2.36 14.47 -1.08
N ARG A 52 -2.50 15.21 0.04
CA ARG A 52 -2.02 16.60 0.17
C ARG A 52 -0.50 16.70 0.00
N ASP A 53 0.24 15.78 0.62
CA ASP A 53 1.71 15.76 0.52
C ASP A 53 2.15 15.45 -0.92
N ILE A 54 1.52 14.49 -1.59
CA ILE A 54 1.79 14.12 -2.99
C ILE A 54 1.48 15.28 -3.94
N VAL A 55 0.31 15.91 -3.82
CA VAL A 55 -0.09 17.04 -4.68
C VAL A 55 0.85 18.23 -4.47
N ARG A 56 1.28 18.52 -3.25
CA ARG A 56 2.25 19.57 -2.97
C ARG A 56 3.61 19.29 -3.65
N ASP A 57 4.08 18.03 -3.58
CA ASP A 57 5.42 17.67 -4.04
C ASP A 57 5.47 17.40 -5.56
N MET A 58 4.38 16.88 -6.12
CA MET A 58 4.27 16.49 -7.54
C MET A 58 3.31 17.39 -8.35
N GLY A 59 2.69 18.38 -7.72
CA GLY A 59 1.67 19.22 -8.32
C GLY A 59 2.16 20.03 -9.51
N GLY A 60 1.26 20.24 -10.49
CA GLY A 60 1.52 20.98 -11.73
C GLY A 60 2.18 20.14 -12.83
N GLN A 61 2.41 18.84 -12.60
CA GLN A 61 2.95 17.90 -13.58
C GLN A 61 1.95 16.77 -13.83
N HIS A 62 1.95 16.22 -15.05
CA HIS A 62 1.21 15.01 -15.35
C HIS A 62 1.79 13.83 -14.57
N ILE A 63 0.93 13.11 -13.85
CA ILE A 63 1.31 11.93 -13.04
C ILE A 63 0.67 10.70 -13.65
N VAL A 64 1.45 9.64 -13.82
CA VAL A 64 0.95 8.28 -14.06
C VAL A 64 0.87 7.58 -12.72
N ALA A 65 -0.35 7.38 -12.22
CA ALA A 65 -0.60 6.64 -10.99
C ALA A 65 -0.71 5.15 -11.31
N LEU A 66 0.21 4.35 -10.78
CA LEU A 66 0.35 2.93 -11.04
C LEU A 66 -0.05 2.12 -9.81
N CYS A 67 -1.21 1.47 -9.87
CA CYS A 67 -1.72 0.64 -8.78
C CYS A 67 -1.11 -0.76 -8.83
N VAL A 68 -0.55 -1.22 -7.71
CA VAL A 68 -0.08 -2.60 -7.58
C VAL A 68 -1.23 -3.47 -7.08
N LEU A 69 -1.67 -4.40 -7.92
CA LEU A 69 -2.78 -5.32 -7.64
C LEU A 69 -2.26 -6.63 -7.01
N LYS A 70 -3.07 -7.29 -6.15
CA LYS A 70 -4.50 -7.04 -5.89
C LYS A 70 -4.76 -6.12 -4.68
N GLY A 71 -4.01 -6.25 -3.59
CA GLY A 71 -4.30 -5.58 -2.31
C GLY A 71 -4.36 -4.05 -2.38
N GLY A 72 -3.60 -3.44 -3.29
CA GLY A 72 -3.50 -1.99 -3.42
C GLY A 72 -4.75 -1.29 -3.93
N TYR A 73 -5.75 -1.99 -4.50
CA TYR A 73 -6.86 -1.35 -5.20
C TYR A 73 -7.68 -0.41 -4.32
N LYS A 74 -7.93 -0.78 -3.07
CA LYS A 74 -8.77 0.02 -2.16
C LYS A 74 -8.08 1.32 -1.75
N PHE A 75 -6.83 1.21 -1.33
CA PHE A 75 -6.01 2.37 -1.01
C PHE A 75 -5.82 3.28 -2.22
N PHE A 76 -5.58 2.70 -3.39
CA PHE A 76 -5.45 3.42 -4.64
C PHE A 76 -6.71 4.25 -4.95
N ALA A 77 -7.89 3.62 -4.90
CA ALA A 77 -9.15 4.29 -5.18
C ALA A 77 -9.40 5.47 -4.22
N ASP A 78 -9.23 5.26 -2.92
CA ASP A 78 -9.43 6.30 -1.92
C ASP A 78 -8.39 7.45 -2.08
N LEU A 79 -7.13 7.13 -2.38
CA LEU A 79 -6.09 8.12 -2.64
C LEU A 79 -6.42 8.97 -3.88
N MET A 80 -6.86 8.34 -4.98
CA MET A 80 -7.26 9.05 -6.20
C MET A 80 -8.47 9.96 -5.96
N ASP A 81 -9.45 9.54 -5.15
CA ASP A 81 -10.60 10.36 -4.78
C ASP A 81 -10.19 11.60 -3.99
N TYR A 82 -9.25 11.49 -3.06
CA TYR A 82 -8.71 12.65 -2.35
C TYR A 82 -7.92 13.60 -3.26
N ILE A 83 -7.09 13.06 -4.17
CA ILE A 83 -6.37 13.88 -5.16
C ILE A 83 -7.36 14.61 -6.07
N LYS A 84 -8.42 13.92 -6.54
CA LYS A 84 -9.49 14.52 -7.34
C LYS A 84 -10.18 15.67 -6.59
N THR A 85 -10.49 15.48 -5.30
CA THR A 85 -11.10 16.53 -4.47
C THR A 85 -10.18 17.74 -4.35
N LEU A 86 -8.88 17.55 -4.16
CA LEU A 86 -7.89 18.63 -4.13
C LEU A 86 -7.82 19.37 -5.47
N ASN A 87 -7.88 18.65 -6.59
CA ASN A 87 -7.92 19.24 -7.93
C ASN A 87 -9.17 20.11 -8.13
N GLN A 88 -10.35 19.67 -7.68
CA GLN A 88 -11.59 20.41 -7.78
C GLN A 88 -11.59 21.73 -6.97
N ASN A 89 -10.80 21.77 -5.91
CA ASN A 89 -10.71 22.92 -4.99
C ASN A 89 -9.46 23.78 -5.25
N SER A 90 -8.78 23.59 -6.37
CA SER A 90 -7.54 24.30 -6.73
C SER A 90 -7.70 25.01 -8.06
N ASP A 91 -7.01 26.13 -8.22
CA ASP A 91 -6.89 26.85 -9.51
C ASP A 91 -6.06 26.09 -10.55
N LYS A 92 -5.35 25.03 -10.13
CA LYS A 92 -4.52 24.19 -10.99
C LYS A 92 -4.89 22.74 -10.82
N SER A 93 -5.19 22.06 -11.91
CA SER A 93 -5.41 20.62 -11.92
C SER A 93 -4.09 19.86 -12.06
N VAL A 94 -3.99 18.72 -11.38
CA VAL A 94 -2.95 17.70 -11.61
C VAL A 94 -3.53 16.66 -12.54
N PRO A 95 -3.09 16.60 -13.83
CA PRO A 95 -3.55 15.55 -14.74
C PRO A 95 -3.05 14.19 -14.26
N LEU A 96 -3.96 13.20 -14.21
CA LEU A 96 -3.68 11.85 -13.79
C LEU A 96 -3.99 10.87 -14.91
N THR A 97 -3.03 10.00 -15.20
CA THR A 97 -3.27 8.72 -15.90
C THR A 97 -3.31 7.63 -14.87
N VAL A 98 -4.27 6.74 -14.97
CA VAL A 98 -4.45 5.60 -14.05
C VAL A 98 -4.10 4.32 -14.79
N ASP A 99 -3.21 3.51 -14.20
CA ASP A 99 -2.84 2.21 -14.74
C ASP A 99 -2.67 1.19 -13.61
N PHE A 100 -2.70 -0.10 -13.96
CA PHE A 100 -2.70 -1.20 -13.02
C PHE A 100 -1.67 -2.24 -13.41
N ILE A 101 -0.88 -2.68 -12.43
CA ILE A 101 0.07 -3.78 -12.61
C ILE A 101 -0.16 -4.85 -11.57
N ARG A 102 0.18 -6.07 -11.93
CA ARG A 102 0.23 -7.21 -11.02
C ARG A 102 1.62 -7.82 -11.06
N LEU A 103 2.22 -7.97 -9.88
CA LEU A 103 3.49 -8.64 -9.74
C LEU A 103 3.25 -10.13 -9.44
N LYS A 104 3.90 -11.01 -10.21
CA LYS A 104 3.94 -12.44 -9.92
C LYS A 104 5.38 -12.86 -9.66
N SER A 105 5.61 -13.47 -8.51
CA SER A 105 6.85 -14.19 -8.26
C SER A 105 6.73 -15.59 -8.84
N TYR A 106 7.68 -16.00 -9.67
CA TYR A 106 7.82 -17.38 -10.12
C TYR A 106 8.92 -18.03 -9.30
N SER A 107 8.56 -19.08 -8.55
CA SER A 107 9.53 -20.02 -8.00
C SER A 107 9.73 -21.13 -9.03
N ASN A 108 10.71 -20.98 -9.92
CA ASN A 108 11.27 -22.12 -10.63
C ASN A 108 12.41 -22.67 -9.78
N ASP A 109 12.60 -23.99 -9.78
CA ASP A 109 13.60 -24.76 -9.02
C ASP A 109 15.08 -24.36 -9.23
N GLN A 110 15.35 -23.25 -9.89
CA GLN A 110 16.69 -22.67 -10.05
C GLN A 110 16.64 -21.16 -9.82
N SER A 111 16.92 -20.78 -8.61
CA SER A 111 17.56 -19.56 -8.07
C SER A 111 17.40 -18.19 -8.77
N THR A 112 16.30 -17.87 -9.44
CA THR A 112 16.02 -16.51 -9.86
C THR A 112 14.59 -16.12 -9.48
N ASN A 113 14.44 -15.28 -8.45
CA ASN A 113 13.19 -14.61 -8.13
C ASN A 113 12.83 -13.64 -9.27
N CYS A 114 12.40 -14.15 -10.42
CA CYS A 114 11.89 -13.33 -11.50
C CYS A 114 10.50 -12.82 -11.12
N VAL A 115 10.39 -11.54 -10.82
CA VAL A 115 9.12 -10.86 -10.74
C VAL A 115 8.69 -10.50 -12.16
N LYS A 116 7.53 -11.01 -12.59
CA LYS A 116 6.94 -10.62 -13.87
C LYS A 116 5.83 -9.61 -13.62
N VAL A 117 5.91 -8.49 -14.32
CA VAL A 117 4.81 -7.50 -14.38
C VAL A 117 3.76 -8.00 -15.36
N ILE A 118 2.50 -8.04 -14.92
CA ILE A 118 1.36 -8.46 -15.73
C ILE A 118 0.32 -7.35 -15.68
N GLY A 119 -0.18 -6.96 -16.85
CA GLY A 119 -1.17 -5.89 -16.98
C GLY A 119 -0.52 -4.51 -17.15
N GLY A 120 -1.35 -3.53 -17.41
CA GLY A 120 -0.92 -2.19 -17.80
C GLY A 120 -0.55 -2.08 -19.27
N ASP A 121 -0.35 -0.86 -19.72
CA ASP A 121 0.31 -0.59 -21.00
C ASP A 121 1.75 -1.14 -20.96
N GLU A 122 2.41 -1.22 -22.10
CA GLU A 122 3.83 -1.58 -22.11
C GLU A 122 4.60 -0.63 -21.20
N LEU A 123 5.47 -1.14 -20.33
CA LEU A 123 6.27 -0.32 -19.41
C LEU A 123 7.07 0.79 -20.14
N SER A 124 7.36 0.58 -21.43
CA SER A 124 7.96 1.58 -22.31
C SER A 124 7.14 2.87 -22.43
N ALA A 125 5.81 2.81 -22.23
CA ALA A 125 4.93 3.98 -22.21
C ALA A 125 5.23 4.94 -21.03
N LEU A 126 5.98 4.49 -20.03
CA LEU A 126 6.39 5.30 -18.88
C LEU A 126 7.63 6.15 -19.12
N THR A 127 8.28 6.01 -20.30
CA THR A 127 9.46 6.79 -20.68
C THR A 127 9.18 8.29 -20.59
N GLY A 128 10.01 9.01 -19.82
CA GLY A 128 9.88 10.45 -19.61
C GLY A 128 8.69 10.89 -18.77
N LYS A 129 7.92 9.96 -18.19
CA LYS A 129 6.74 10.25 -17.36
C LYS A 129 7.10 10.39 -15.88
N ASN A 130 6.26 11.11 -15.13
CA ASN A 130 6.29 11.12 -13.68
C ASN A 130 5.37 10.00 -13.19
N VAL A 131 5.94 9.03 -12.50
CA VAL A 131 5.23 7.81 -12.06
C VAL A 131 5.06 7.85 -10.55
N LEU A 132 3.83 7.61 -10.09
CA LEU A 132 3.50 7.38 -8.69
C LEU A 132 3.04 5.93 -8.53
N ILE A 133 3.86 5.09 -7.92
CA ILE A 133 3.50 3.72 -7.56
C ILE A 133 2.70 3.75 -6.27
N VAL A 134 1.56 3.07 -6.26
CA VAL A 134 0.68 2.96 -5.09
C VAL A 134 0.58 1.50 -4.66
N GLU A 135 1.04 1.24 -3.43
CA GLU A 135 1.14 -0.07 -2.82
C GLU A 135 0.33 -0.13 -1.52
N ASP A 136 -0.23 -1.28 -1.18
CA ASP A 136 -0.90 -1.50 0.09
C ASP A 136 0.10 -1.69 1.24
N ILE A 137 1.05 -2.61 1.08
CA ILE A 137 2.03 -2.95 2.10
C ILE A 137 3.41 -3.28 1.52
N VAL A 138 4.42 -2.63 2.06
CA VAL A 138 5.82 -3.02 1.85
C VAL A 138 6.25 -3.88 3.04
N GLU A 139 6.44 -5.17 2.83
CA GLU A 139 6.92 -6.09 3.85
C GLU A 139 8.45 -6.11 3.93
N THR A 140 9.11 -6.86 3.05
CA THR A 140 10.58 -6.92 3.02
C THR A 140 11.21 -5.82 2.15
N GLY A 141 10.47 -5.26 1.22
CA GLY A 141 10.95 -4.28 0.24
C GLY A 141 11.50 -4.88 -1.06
N LYS A 142 11.84 -6.18 -1.08
CA LYS A 142 12.47 -6.84 -2.26
C LYS A 142 11.63 -6.75 -3.52
N THR A 143 10.31 -6.94 -3.42
CA THR A 143 9.40 -6.84 -4.56
C THR A 143 9.40 -5.44 -5.15
N MET A 144 9.39 -4.42 -4.28
CA MET A 144 9.40 -3.02 -4.71
C MET A 144 10.75 -2.65 -5.35
N GLU A 145 11.87 -3.09 -4.79
CA GLU A 145 13.20 -2.88 -5.39
C GLU A 145 13.27 -3.50 -6.79
N THR A 146 12.74 -4.70 -6.97
CA THR A 146 12.69 -5.36 -8.28
C THR A 146 11.83 -4.57 -9.27
N LEU A 147 10.65 -4.10 -8.85
CA LEU A 147 9.79 -3.26 -9.69
C LEU A 147 10.48 -1.96 -10.09
N LEU A 148 11.13 -1.29 -9.14
CA LEU A 148 11.84 -0.03 -9.41
C LEU A 148 12.99 -0.23 -10.40
N ASN A 149 13.72 -1.33 -10.31
CA ASN A 149 14.79 -1.66 -11.27
C ASN A 149 14.21 -1.83 -12.69
N LEU A 150 13.10 -2.58 -12.83
CA LEU A 150 12.41 -2.74 -14.12
C LEU A 150 11.91 -1.41 -14.69
N LEU A 151 11.35 -0.54 -13.85
CA LEU A 151 10.87 0.77 -14.28
C LEU A 151 12.01 1.70 -14.69
N ASN A 152 13.15 1.64 -14.01
CA ASN A 152 14.32 2.45 -14.34
C ASN A 152 14.88 2.12 -15.73
N GLU A 153 14.75 0.89 -16.21
CA GLU A 153 15.12 0.50 -17.59
C GLU A 153 14.28 1.23 -18.64
N CYS A 154 13.07 1.69 -18.27
CA CYS A 154 12.20 2.46 -19.15
C CYS A 154 12.47 3.97 -19.10
N HIS A 155 13.45 4.42 -18.35
CA HIS A 155 13.85 5.83 -18.24
C HIS A 155 12.70 6.81 -17.93
N PRO A 156 11.91 6.59 -16.87
CA PRO A 156 10.91 7.56 -16.43
C PRO A 156 11.60 8.87 -16.00
N LYS A 157 10.91 9.99 -16.07
CA LYS A 157 11.44 11.28 -15.59
C LYS A 157 11.57 11.29 -14.07
N MET A 158 10.61 10.69 -13.38
CA MET A 158 10.58 10.58 -11.92
C MET A 158 9.75 9.37 -11.53
N VAL A 159 10.18 8.66 -10.49
CA VAL A 159 9.39 7.61 -9.83
C VAL A 159 9.30 7.93 -8.35
N LYS A 160 8.07 7.94 -7.83
CA LYS A 160 7.78 8.05 -6.40
C LYS A 160 6.92 6.87 -5.98
N VAL A 161 7.07 6.44 -4.74
CA VAL A 161 6.30 5.34 -4.17
C VAL A 161 5.55 5.82 -2.94
N VAL A 162 4.25 5.55 -2.92
CA VAL A 162 3.41 5.66 -1.73
C VAL A 162 2.95 4.28 -1.30
N SER A 163 3.16 3.95 -0.03
CA SER A 163 2.66 2.73 0.58
C SER A 163 1.81 3.06 1.80
N LEU A 164 0.63 2.44 1.90
CA LEU A 164 -0.20 2.61 3.09
C LEU A 164 0.48 2.05 4.33
N LEU A 165 1.10 0.87 4.19
CA LEU A 165 1.78 0.18 5.29
C LEU A 165 3.24 -0.12 4.93
N VAL A 166 4.10 -0.01 5.92
CA VAL A 166 5.48 -0.52 5.90
C VAL A 166 5.69 -1.38 7.12
N LYS A 167 5.99 -2.65 6.92
CA LYS A 167 6.20 -3.60 8.01
C LYS A 167 7.62 -3.47 8.59
N ARG A 168 7.71 -3.37 9.91
CA ARG A 168 9.00 -3.48 10.61
C ARG A 168 9.34 -4.96 10.79
N THR A 169 10.22 -5.48 9.97
CA THR A 169 10.65 -6.88 10.01
C THR A 169 12.16 -6.99 9.92
N PRO A 170 12.79 -7.94 10.63
CA PRO A 170 14.23 -8.21 10.48
C PRO A 170 14.63 -8.64 9.06
N ARG A 171 13.66 -9.08 8.25
CA ARG A 171 13.87 -9.50 6.84
C ARG A 171 13.87 -8.33 5.87
N SER A 172 13.71 -7.10 6.35
CA SER A 172 13.68 -5.90 5.49
C SER A 172 14.99 -5.72 4.74
N SER A 173 14.90 -5.37 3.44
CA SER A 173 16.04 -4.98 2.62
C SER A 173 16.57 -3.56 2.95
N GLY A 174 15.84 -2.83 3.81
CA GLY A 174 16.11 -1.42 4.11
C GLY A 174 15.39 -0.45 3.16
N TYR A 175 14.68 -0.95 2.16
CA TYR A 175 13.90 -0.11 1.26
C TYR A 175 12.83 0.70 2.01
N ARG A 176 12.68 1.97 1.65
CA ARG A 176 11.64 2.84 2.21
C ARG A 176 10.93 3.62 1.10
N PRO A 177 9.58 3.58 1.05
CA PRO A 177 8.79 4.42 0.16
C PRO A 177 9.00 5.92 0.42
N ASP A 178 8.73 6.75 -0.60
CA ASP A 178 8.77 8.22 -0.47
C ASP A 178 7.66 8.74 0.47
N TYR A 179 6.49 8.11 0.41
CA TYR A 179 5.34 8.43 1.25
C TYR A 179 4.88 7.18 1.98
N ILE A 180 4.77 7.27 3.29
CA ILE A 180 4.39 6.16 4.17
C ILE A 180 3.15 6.53 4.95
N GLY A 181 2.12 5.70 4.88
CA GLY A 181 0.93 5.83 5.71
C GLY A 181 1.27 5.52 7.17
N PHE A 182 1.52 4.25 7.46
CA PHE A 182 1.85 3.75 8.80
C PHE A 182 3.01 2.76 8.76
N GLU A 183 3.85 2.81 9.77
CA GLU A 183 4.81 1.74 10.06
C GLU A 183 4.18 0.78 11.08
N VAL A 184 4.13 -0.49 10.74
CA VAL A 184 3.41 -1.51 11.50
C VAL A 184 4.34 -2.61 12.00
N PRO A 185 4.00 -3.28 13.12
CA PRO A 185 4.76 -4.42 13.63
C PRO A 185 4.72 -5.61 12.66
N ASP A 186 5.62 -6.57 12.85
CA ASP A 186 5.68 -7.82 12.05
C ASP A 186 4.59 -8.80 12.48
N LYS A 187 3.33 -8.39 12.32
CA LYS A 187 2.12 -9.20 12.53
C LYS A 187 1.46 -9.48 11.19
N PHE A 188 0.62 -10.52 11.13
CA PHE A 188 -0.15 -10.78 9.92
C PHE A 188 -1.39 -9.90 9.89
N LEU A 189 -1.45 -9.00 8.89
CA LEU A 189 -2.50 -7.99 8.76
C LEU A 189 -3.45 -8.33 7.62
N VAL A 190 -4.73 -8.14 7.86
CA VAL A 190 -5.82 -8.33 6.89
C VAL A 190 -6.81 -7.18 6.95
N GLY A 191 -7.66 -7.07 5.93
CA GLY A 191 -8.66 -6.02 5.84
C GLY A 191 -8.21 -4.82 5.01
N TYR A 192 -9.16 -3.98 4.64
CA TYR A 192 -8.94 -2.86 3.72
C TYR A 192 -8.27 -3.30 2.41
N ALA A 193 -8.77 -4.40 1.84
CA ALA A 193 -8.29 -5.17 0.70
C ALA A 193 -7.06 -6.07 0.93
N LEU A 194 -6.37 -5.98 2.05
CA LEU A 194 -5.39 -6.99 2.46
C LEU A 194 -6.10 -8.32 2.72
N ASP A 195 -5.49 -9.43 2.30
CA ASP A 195 -6.11 -10.75 2.36
C ASP A 195 -5.25 -11.83 3.03
N TYR A 196 -5.90 -12.92 3.34
CA TYR A 196 -5.29 -14.22 3.54
C TYR A 196 -6.03 -15.25 2.70
N ASN A 197 -5.37 -15.79 1.68
CA ASN A 197 -5.97 -16.73 0.71
C ASN A 197 -7.29 -16.25 0.11
N GLU A 198 -7.35 -14.97 -0.28
CA GLU A 198 -8.50 -14.24 -0.85
C GLU A 198 -9.63 -13.92 0.16
N TYR A 199 -9.51 -14.30 1.43
CA TYR A 199 -10.45 -13.92 2.49
C TYR A 199 -10.05 -12.58 3.12
N PHE A 200 -10.98 -11.93 3.83
CA PHE A 200 -10.81 -10.71 4.64
C PHE A 200 -10.66 -9.39 3.85
N ARG A 201 -10.64 -9.37 2.52
CA ARG A 201 -10.54 -8.12 1.74
C ARG A 201 -11.71 -7.15 1.98
N ASP A 202 -12.86 -7.68 2.39
CA ASP A 202 -14.11 -6.98 2.65
C ASP A 202 -14.19 -6.32 4.03
N LEU A 203 -13.20 -6.55 4.92
CA LEU A 203 -13.10 -5.80 6.17
C LEU A 203 -12.81 -4.31 5.91
N SER A 204 -13.51 -3.43 6.62
CA SER A 204 -13.30 -1.98 6.51
C SER A 204 -12.04 -1.49 7.22
N HIS A 205 -11.63 -2.19 8.28
CA HIS A 205 -10.48 -1.87 9.12
C HIS A 205 -9.29 -2.75 8.77
N ILE A 206 -8.10 -2.35 9.16
CA ILE A 206 -6.93 -3.24 9.17
C ILE A 206 -6.88 -3.93 10.52
N CYS A 207 -6.90 -5.26 10.49
CA CYS A 207 -6.98 -6.13 11.66
C CYS A 207 -5.79 -7.08 11.72
N ILE A 208 -5.50 -7.59 12.92
CA ILE A 208 -4.53 -8.66 13.14
C ILE A 208 -5.26 -9.99 12.98
N LEU A 209 -4.74 -10.84 12.10
CA LEU A 209 -5.27 -12.19 11.88
C LEU A 209 -4.83 -13.13 13.00
N SER A 210 -5.78 -13.87 13.59
CA SER A 210 -5.45 -14.85 14.62
C SER A 210 -4.73 -16.09 14.07
N ASP A 211 -3.95 -16.78 14.89
CA ASP A 211 -3.28 -18.01 14.46
C ASP A 211 -4.29 -19.12 14.14
N ARG A 212 -5.44 -19.16 14.83
CA ARG A 212 -6.55 -20.04 14.52
C ARG A 212 -7.07 -19.81 13.10
N ALA A 213 -7.23 -18.56 12.68
CA ALA A 213 -7.69 -18.23 11.34
C ALA A 213 -6.69 -18.63 10.27
N LYS A 214 -5.40 -18.52 10.54
CA LYS A 214 -4.37 -18.98 9.58
C LYS A 214 -4.52 -20.47 9.27
N GLU A 215 -4.82 -21.30 10.27
CA GLU A 215 -5.08 -22.73 10.05
C GLU A 215 -6.44 -22.98 9.39
N LYS A 216 -7.49 -22.23 9.78
CA LYS A 216 -8.85 -22.38 9.22
C LYS A 216 -8.93 -22.06 7.73
N TYR A 217 -8.20 -21.05 7.25
CA TYR A 217 -8.22 -20.56 5.87
C TYR A 217 -6.98 -20.97 5.06
N LYS A 218 -6.22 -21.94 5.56
CA LYS A 218 -5.07 -22.49 4.86
C LYS A 218 -5.53 -23.27 3.61
N VAL A 219 -4.87 -23.04 2.48
CA VAL A 219 -5.09 -23.75 1.21
C VAL A 219 -3.99 -24.75 0.98
#